data_f93a7f6c826096e25d5562992231ed68
#
_entry.id   f93a7f6c826096e25d5562992231ed68
#
_cell.length_a   1.000
_cell.length_b   1.000
_cell.length_c   1.000
_cell.angle_alpha   90.00
_cell.angle_beta   90.00
_cell.angle_gamma   90.00
#
_symmetry.space_group_name_H-M   'P 1'
#
loop_
_entity.id
_entity.type
_entity.pdbx_description
1 polymer ?
#
loop_
_entity_poly.entity_id
_entity_poly.type
_entity_poly.pdbx_seq_one_letter_code
_entity_poly.pdbx_strand_id
1 'polypeptide(L)'
;MKTKTREWIVFIILLIAIALVSFFAISVGTSNGFEINVSEEDTTATPAETTANADHEPVSVERQVYDILVEAGISHAGACGILANAQAESEFCSDNMENYYNKKFGVTDAEYTQLSDLEQVDFVNDSVGYGLWQFTYYEFKQALWDTAKTKGTSVSDVKTQVETLIEILKTPEFSKLFRFLKETNSPENAAKEFMLVFERPANQSESAISTRAVFATEFYKIFN
;
A
#
# COMPACT_ATOMS: atom_id res chain seq x y z
N MET A 1 9.64 -21.19 26.24
CA MET A 1 10.11 -21.32 24.85
C MET A 1 10.09 -20.00 24.04
N LYS A 2 9.75 -18.84 24.63
CA LYS A 2 9.61 -17.56 23.90
C LYS A 2 10.92 -16.73 23.76
N THR A 3 12.02 -17.10 24.39
CA THR A 3 13.27 -16.33 24.36
C THR A 3 14.19 -16.67 23.17
N LYS A 4 14.15 -17.88 22.66
CA LYS A 4 15.03 -18.29 21.55
C LYS A 4 14.68 -17.64 20.19
N THR A 5 13.40 -17.36 19.94
CA THR A 5 12.95 -16.77 18.66
C THR A 5 13.44 -15.33 18.50
N ARG A 6 13.49 -14.53 19.58
CA ARG A 6 13.98 -13.13 19.54
C ARG A 6 15.47 -13.03 19.23
N GLU A 7 16.27 -13.96 19.74
CA GLU A 7 17.72 -13.96 19.49
C GLU A 7 18.03 -14.31 18.04
N TRP A 8 17.24 -15.17 17.42
CA TRP A 8 17.40 -15.55 16.01
C TRP A 8 17.03 -14.39 15.04
N ILE A 9 15.98 -13.63 15.34
CA ILE A 9 15.55 -12.47 14.52
C ILE A 9 16.63 -11.40 14.54
N VAL A 10 17.18 -11.07 15.72
CA VAL A 10 18.29 -10.11 15.85
C VAL A 10 19.53 -10.59 15.11
N PHE A 11 19.81 -11.91 15.16
CA PHE A 11 21.00 -12.48 14.47
C PHE A 11 20.86 -12.44 12.96
N ILE A 12 19.67 -12.68 12.41
CA ILE A 12 19.39 -12.60 10.96
C ILE A 12 19.47 -11.15 10.48
N ILE A 13 18.90 -10.18 11.21
CA ILE A 13 19.01 -8.75 10.88
C ILE A 13 20.49 -8.31 10.87
N LEU A 14 21.28 -8.78 11.82
CA LEU A 14 22.71 -8.45 11.89
C LEU A 14 23.49 -9.04 10.70
N LEU A 15 23.16 -10.25 10.26
CA LEU A 15 23.79 -10.90 9.10
C LEU A 15 23.45 -10.19 7.78
N ILE A 16 22.21 -9.72 7.62
CA ILE A 16 21.77 -8.97 6.44
C ILE A 16 22.47 -7.60 6.38
N ALA A 17 22.61 -6.91 7.52
CA ALA A 17 23.32 -5.64 7.61
C ALA A 17 24.82 -5.81 7.23
N ILE A 18 25.47 -6.89 7.66
CA ILE A 18 26.86 -7.18 7.32
C ILE A 18 27.01 -7.50 5.82
N ALA A 19 26.04 -8.22 5.21
CA ALA A 19 26.05 -8.53 3.78
C ALA A 19 25.88 -7.27 2.91
N LEU A 20 25.03 -6.34 3.30
CA LEU A 20 24.81 -5.06 2.59
C LEU A 20 26.05 -4.15 2.66
N VAL A 21 26.73 -4.07 3.80
CA VAL A 21 27.96 -3.30 3.95
C VAL A 21 29.09 -3.89 3.08
N SER A 22 29.17 -5.21 2.98
CA SER A 22 30.19 -5.89 2.14
C SER A 22 29.93 -5.69 0.64
N PHE A 23 28.67 -5.61 0.21
CA PHE A 23 28.32 -5.35 -1.20
C PHE A 23 28.65 -3.92 -1.62
N PHE A 24 28.45 -2.94 -0.72
CA PHE A 24 28.77 -1.53 -0.98
C PHE A 24 30.28 -1.28 -1.04
N ALA A 25 31.08 -1.99 -0.25
CA ALA A 25 32.54 -1.86 -0.25
C ALA A 25 33.22 -2.40 -1.53
N ILE A 26 32.58 -3.36 -2.23
CA ILE A 26 33.10 -3.92 -3.48
C ILE A 26 32.79 -3.02 -4.69
N SER A 27 31.75 -2.18 -4.62
CA SER A 27 31.33 -1.30 -5.72
C SER A 27 32.14 0.00 -5.86
N VAL A 28 33.00 0.34 -4.90
CA VAL A 28 33.79 1.59 -4.91
C VAL A 28 35.22 1.40 -5.46
N GLY A 29 35.60 0.18 -5.84
CA GLY A 29 37.01 -0.21 -6.09
C GLY A 29 37.47 -0.34 -7.55
N THR A 30 36.75 0.15 -8.59
CA THR A 30 37.27 0.13 -9.97
C THR A 30 36.82 1.33 -10.78
N SER A 31 37.54 2.45 -10.65
CA SER A 31 37.52 3.51 -11.66
C SER A 31 38.91 3.61 -12.27
N ASN A 32 39.17 2.83 -13.30
CA ASN A 32 40.28 3.09 -14.19
C ASN A 32 39.83 4.03 -15.31
N GLY A 33 40.59 5.12 -15.48
CA GLY A 33 40.30 6.18 -16.41
C GLY A 33 40.28 5.71 -17.87
N PHE A 34 39.33 6.26 -18.59
CA PHE A 34 39.26 6.24 -20.04
C PHE A 34 39.27 7.71 -20.51
N GLU A 35 40.37 8.11 -21.12
CA GLU A 35 40.50 9.42 -21.79
C GLU A 35 39.74 9.37 -23.12
N ILE A 36 38.78 10.25 -23.28
CA ILE A 36 38.06 10.45 -24.55
C ILE A 36 38.70 11.66 -25.27
N ASN A 37 39.35 11.41 -26.40
CA ASN A 37 39.75 12.42 -27.36
C ASN A 37 38.51 12.99 -28.06
N VAL A 38 38.28 14.28 -27.90
CA VAL A 38 37.25 15.03 -28.62
C VAL A 38 37.87 15.56 -29.91
N SER A 39 37.41 15.06 -31.05
CA SER A 39 37.59 15.69 -32.34
C SER A 39 36.34 16.47 -32.68
N GLU A 40 36.47 17.79 -32.85
CA GLU A 40 35.41 18.68 -33.37
C GLU A 40 35.11 18.31 -34.83
N GLU A 41 33.86 17.98 -35.15
CA GLU A 41 33.32 18.11 -36.50
C GLU A 41 31.95 18.82 -36.42
N ASP A 42 31.96 20.00 -37.08
CA ASP A 42 30.88 20.90 -37.33
C ASP A 42 29.85 20.24 -38.27
N THR A 43 28.60 20.09 -37.80
CA THR A 43 27.47 19.91 -38.72
C THR A 43 26.19 20.52 -38.13
N THR A 44 25.78 21.63 -38.75
CA THR A 44 24.49 22.29 -38.63
C THR A 44 23.34 21.30 -38.90
N ALA A 45 22.58 20.96 -37.87
CA ALA A 45 21.28 20.31 -38.00
C ALA A 45 20.20 21.12 -37.25
N THR A 46 19.18 21.48 -37.98
CA THR A 46 17.93 22.13 -37.56
C THR A 46 17.30 21.46 -36.35
N PRO A 47 16.79 22.20 -35.36
CA PRO A 47 16.11 21.60 -34.22
C PRO A 47 14.82 20.90 -34.67
N ALA A 48 14.76 19.57 -34.53
CA ALA A 48 13.51 18.87 -34.57
C ALA A 48 12.70 19.26 -33.32
N GLU A 49 11.45 19.66 -33.53
CA GLU A 49 10.48 19.92 -32.47
C GLU A 49 10.40 18.69 -31.55
N THR A 50 10.94 18.83 -30.36
CA THR A 50 10.68 17.92 -29.26
C THR A 50 9.23 18.13 -28.86
N THR A 51 8.37 17.20 -29.24
CA THR A 51 7.01 17.11 -28.70
C THR A 51 7.15 17.04 -27.18
N ALA A 52 6.70 18.10 -26.51
CA ALA A 52 6.61 18.20 -25.07
C ALA A 52 5.86 16.96 -24.55
N ASN A 53 6.56 16.12 -23.79
CA ASN A 53 5.90 15.18 -22.90
C ASN A 53 5.02 16.02 -21.98
N ALA A 54 3.72 15.84 -22.07
CA ALA A 54 2.79 16.38 -21.10
C ALA A 54 3.26 15.91 -19.74
N ASP A 55 3.68 16.85 -18.88
CA ASP A 55 3.96 16.59 -17.47
C ASP A 55 2.67 16.04 -16.87
N HIS A 56 2.58 14.70 -16.77
CA HIS A 56 1.56 14.06 -15.98
C HIS A 56 2.00 14.24 -14.54
N GLU A 57 1.35 15.17 -13.83
CA GLU A 57 1.40 15.22 -12.37
C GLU A 57 1.14 13.80 -11.84
N PRO A 58 1.92 13.32 -10.86
CA PRO A 58 1.71 11.99 -10.29
C PRO A 58 0.28 11.89 -9.76
N VAL A 59 -0.44 10.87 -10.20
CA VAL A 59 -1.82 10.62 -9.73
C VAL A 59 -1.77 10.34 -8.23
N SER A 60 -2.59 11.06 -7.44
CA SER A 60 -2.65 10.86 -6.00
C SER A 60 -3.10 9.44 -5.64
N VAL A 61 -2.72 8.94 -4.46
CA VAL A 61 -3.11 7.60 -3.99
C VAL A 61 -4.63 7.48 -3.91
N GLU A 62 -5.31 8.50 -3.42
CA GLU A 62 -6.78 8.55 -3.31
C GLU A 62 -7.44 8.40 -4.69
N ARG A 63 -6.93 9.10 -5.68
CA ARG A 63 -7.43 9.02 -7.05
C ARG A 63 -7.19 7.64 -7.64
N GLN A 64 -6.02 7.06 -7.42
CA GLN A 64 -5.69 5.73 -7.90
C GLN A 64 -6.61 4.66 -7.27
N VAL A 65 -6.83 4.73 -5.95
CA VAL A 65 -7.75 3.84 -5.24
C VAL A 65 -9.16 3.97 -5.78
N TYR A 66 -9.65 5.22 -5.92
CA TYR A 66 -10.99 5.51 -6.44
C TYR A 66 -11.21 4.88 -7.82
N ASP A 67 -10.30 5.13 -8.75
CA ASP A 67 -10.44 4.67 -10.13
C ASP A 67 -10.51 3.14 -10.21
N ILE A 68 -9.67 2.43 -9.46
CA ILE A 68 -9.67 0.95 -9.42
C ILE A 68 -10.98 0.42 -8.83
N LEU A 69 -11.51 1.04 -7.77
CA LEU A 69 -12.76 0.63 -7.15
C LEU A 69 -13.96 0.81 -8.11
N VAL A 70 -14.02 1.93 -8.81
CA VAL A 70 -15.07 2.22 -9.79
C VAL A 70 -14.97 1.29 -11.01
N GLU A 71 -13.76 1.02 -11.49
CA GLU A 71 -13.51 0.04 -12.57
C GLU A 71 -13.98 -1.37 -12.18
N ALA A 72 -13.87 -1.74 -10.92
CA ALA A 72 -14.41 -3.01 -10.39
C ALA A 72 -15.94 -3.02 -10.24
N GLY A 73 -16.61 -1.92 -10.59
CA GLY A 73 -18.06 -1.77 -10.57
C GLY A 73 -18.63 -1.39 -9.20
N ILE A 74 -17.82 -0.88 -8.27
CA ILE A 74 -18.30 -0.25 -7.04
C ILE A 74 -18.89 1.11 -7.41
N SER A 75 -20.04 1.47 -6.79
CA SER A 75 -20.67 2.76 -7.08
C SER A 75 -19.80 3.92 -6.62
N HIS A 76 -20.02 5.12 -7.19
CA HIS A 76 -19.34 6.34 -6.75
C HIS A 76 -19.43 6.53 -5.22
N ALA A 77 -20.62 6.41 -4.64
CA ALA A 77 -20.81 6.51 -3.20
C ALA A 77 -20.09 5.38 -2.43
N GLY A 78 -20.13 4.16 -2.95
CA GLY A 78 -19.42 3.01 -2.38
C GLY A 78 -17.92 3.22 -2.33
N ALA A 79 -17.32 3.69 -3.44
CA ALA A 79 -15.89 3.99 -3.53
C ALA A 79 -15.48 5.08 -2.53
N CYS A 80 -16.26 6.17 -2.42
CA CYS A 80 -16.01 7.23 -1.45
C CYS A 80 -16.09 6.74 0.00
N GLY A 81 -16.98 5.80 0.30
CA GLY A 81 -17.07 5.18 1.62
C GLY A 81 -15.84 4.32 1.96
N ILE A 82 -15.31 3.57 0.99
CA ILE A 82 -14.07 2.79 1.15
C ILE A 82 -12.86 3.72 1.33
N LEU A 83 -12.76 4.79 0.54
CA LEU A 83 -11.72 5.82 0.68
C LEU A 83 -11.72 6.46 2.07
N ALA A 84 -12.90 6.75 2.61
CA ALA A 84 -13.02 7.34 3.95
C ALA A 84 -12.47 6.44 5.06
N ASN A 85 -12.54 5.13 4.89
CA ASN A 85 -11.93 4.17 5.80
C ASN A 85 -10.42 4.14 5.62
N ALA A 86 -9.88 4.13 4.41
CA ALA A 86 -8.44 4.23 4.16
C ALA A 86 -7.84 5.52 4.75
N GLN A 87 -8.54 6.66 4.62
CA GLN A 87 -8.15 7.92 5.26
C GLN A 87 -8.07 7.79 6.79
N ALA A 88 -9.03 7.11 7.40
CA ALA A 88 -9.09 6.97 8.85
C ALA A 88 -8.09 5.94 9.41
N GLU A 89 -7.72 4.91 8.63
CA GLU A 89 -6.84 3.83 9.06
C GLU A 89 -5.35 4.12 8.80
N SER A 90 -5.02 4.79 7.70
CA SER A 90 -3.63 4.94 7.25
C SER A 90 -3.27 6.30 6.67
N GLU A 91 -4.23 7.23 6.54
CA GLU A 91 -4.04 8.48 5.80
C GLU A 91 -3.50 8.23 4.38
N PHE A 92 -3.94 7.14 3.74
CA PHE A 92 -3.48 6.64 2.44
C PHE A 92 -2.01 6.22 2.38
N CYS A 93 -1.36 5.99 3.51
CA CYS A 93 -0.02 5.45 3.55
C CYS A 93 -0.06 3.93 3.33
N SER A 94 0.30 3.46 2.14
CA SER A 94 0.16 2.05 1.75
C SER A 94 1.21 1.12 2.37
N ASP A 95 2.30 1.65 2.90
CA ASP A 95 3.31 0.90 3.65
C ASP A 95 3.15 1.05 5.18
N ASN A 96 2.08 1.71 5.65
CA ASN A 96 1.84 1.96 7.06
C ASN A 96 1.71 0.66 7.86
N MET A 97 2.66 0.43 8.74
CA MET A 97 2.57 -0.59 9.80
C MET A 97 1.91 0.02 11.03
N GLU A 98 1.06 -0.73 11.71
CA GLU A 98 0.40 -0.28 12.94
C GLU A 98 1.38 0.37 13.93
N ASN A 99 1.16 1.63 14.28
CA ASN A 99 2.08 2.50 15.05
C ASN A 99 2.58 1.93 16.39
N TYR A 100 1.80 1.05 17.02
CA TYR A 100 2.22 0.36 18.23
C TYR A 100 3.42 -0.56 17.97
N TYR A 101 3.43 -1.24 16.83
CA TYR A 101 4.46 -2.20 16.49
C TYR A 101 5.74 -1.57 15.97
N ASN A 102 5.71 -0.39 15.33
CA ASN A 102 6.91 0.38 14.99
C ASN A 102 7.77 0.60 16.26
N LYS A 103 7.12 1.07 17.35
CA LYS A 103 7.80 1.29 18.62
C LYS A 103 8.25 0.00 19.29
N LYS A 104 7.45 -1.05 19.21
CA LYS A 104 7.73 -2.35 19.85
C LYS A 104 8.85 -3.12 19.18
N PHE A 105 8.93 -3.08 17.85
CA PHE A 105 9.95 -3.80 17.09
C PHE A 105 11.16 -2.94 16.77
N GLY A 106 11.05 -1.60 16.86
CA GLY A 106 12.12 -0.66 16.55
C GLY A 106 12.45 -0.64 15.05
N VAL A 107 11.47 -0.89 14.19
CA VAL A 107 11.58 -0.86 12.73
C VAL A 107 10.67 0.22 12.15
N THR A 108 11.06 0.77 11.02
CA THR A 108 10.26 1.70 10.22
C THR A 108 9.27 0.95 9.34
N ASP A 109 8.26 1.65 8.81
CA ASP A 109 7.30 1.09 7.85
C ASP A 109 7.99 0.51 6.61
N ALA A 110 8.99 1.22 6.08
CA ALA A 110 9.78 0.77 4.93
C ALA A 110 10.59 -0.50 5.23
N GLU A 111 11.22 -0.59 6.40
CA GLU A 111 11.95 -1.80 6.82
C GLU A 111 11.01 -2.98 7.03
N TYR A 112 9.84 -2.74 7.64
CA TYR A 112 8.83 -3.79 7.80
C TYR A 112 8.30 -4.26 6.44
N THR A 113 8.02 -3.37 5.51
CA THR A 113 7.60 -3.69 4.15
C THR A 113 8.65 -4.54 3.43
N GLN A 114 9.93 -4.17 3.52
CA GLN A 114 11.01 -4.92 2.89
C GLN A 114 11.11 -6.35 3.45
N LEU A 115 10.99 -6.52 4.76
CA LEU A 115 10.96 -7.83 5.41
C LEU A 115 9.73 -8.64 4.99
N SER A 116 8.57 -8.01 4.93
CA SER A 116 7.32 -8.63 4.52
C SER A 116 7.35 -9.12 3.07
N ASP A 117 8.01 -8.39 2.19
CA ASP A 117 8.20 -8.80 0.79
C ASP A 117 9.11 -10.02 0.66
N LEU A 118 9.97 -10.29 1.62
CA LEU A 118 10.89 -11.42 1.61
C LEU A 118 10.30 -12.66 2.31
N GLU A 119 9.62 -12.48 3.44
CA GLU A 119 9.23 -13.55 4.35
C GLU A 119 7.72 -13.60 4.66
N GLN A 120 7.00 -14.45 3.94
CA GLN A 120 5.56 -14.65 4.11
C GLN A 120 5.17 -15.00 5.56
N VAL A 121 5.88 -15.91 6.18
CA VAL A 121 5.46 -16.53 7.46
C VAL A 121 5.36 -15.48 8.57
N ASP A 122 6.29 -14.56 8.63
CA ASP A 122 6.28 -13.51 9.66
C ASP A 122 5.21 -12.47 9.34
N PHE A 123 5.12 -12.00 8.10
CA PHE A 123 4.11 -11.03 7.68
C PHE A 123 2.69 -11.51 7.92
N VAL A 124 2.38 -12.73 7.50
CA VAL A 124 1.01 -13.27 7.53
C VAL A 124 0.55 -13.62 8.95
N ASN A 125 1.48 -14.03 9.84
CA ASN A 125 1.14 -14.55 11.17
C ASN A 125 1.37 -13.60 12.34
N ASP A 126 1.88 -12.39 12.11
CA ASP A 126 2.28 -11.47 13.17
C ASP A 126 1.13 -10.69 13.81
N SER A 127 -0.05 -10.69 13.18
CA SER A 127 -1.25 -9.93 13.61
C SER A 127 -1.02 -8.42 13.67
N VAL A 128 -0.08 -7.89 12.90
CA VAL A 128 0.20 -6.45 12.77
C VAL A 128 -0.68 -5.87 11.68
N GLY A 129 -1.39 -4.78 11.96
CA GLY A 129 -2.15 -4.03 10.96
C GLY A 129 -1.22 -3.44 9.90
N TYR A 130 -1.56 -3.56 8.62
CA TYR A 130 -0.72 -3.11 7.52
C TYR A 130 -1.50 -2.53 6.34
N GLY A 131 -0.94 -1.45 5.77
CA GLY A 131 -1.39 -0.84 4.53
C GLY A 131 -2.65 0.01 4.66
N LEU A 132 -3.28 0.29 3.52
CA LEU A 132 -4.37 1.25 3.37
C LEU A 132 -5.55 1.00 4.33
N TRP A 133 -5.91 -0.25 4.59
CA TRP A 133 -7.01 -0.67 5.46
C TRP A 133 -6.55 -1.47 6.67
N GLN A 134 -5.29 -1.35 7.06
CA GLN A 134 -4.71 -2.01 8.24
C GLN A 134 -5.05 -3.52 8.30
N PHE A 135 -4.76 -4.25 7.21
CA PHE A 135 -4.99 -5.69 7.14
C PHE A 135 -4.29 -6.42 8.29
N THR A 136 -5.06 -6.96 9.22
CA THR A 136 -4.57 -7.59 10.45
C THR A 136 -4.80 -9.10 10.47
N TYR A 137 -5.93 -9.56 9.88
CA TYR A 137 -6.30 -10.97 9.89
C TYR A 137 -5.42 -11.80 8.95
N TYR A 138 -5.12 -13.02 9.40
CA TYR A 138 -4.33 -13.99 8.63
C TYR A 138 -4.78 -14.09 7.17
N GLU A 139 -6.09 -14.28 6.95
CA GLU A 139 -6.65 -14.49 5.61
C GLU A 139 -6.46 -13.27 4.70
N PHE A 140 -6.50 -12.06 5.25
CA PHE A 140 -6.32 -10.82 4.48
C PHE A 140 -4.85 -10.61 4.12
N LYS A 141 -3.95 -10.82 5.09
CA LYS A 141 -2.51 -10.70 4.86
C LYS A 141 -2.00 -11.81 3.94
N GLN A 142 -2.53 -13.03 4.04
CA GLN A 142 -2.24 -14.11 3.11
C GLN A 142 -2.66 -13.74 1.68
N ALA A 143 -3.89 -13.24 1.51
CA ALA A 143 -4.39 -12.81 0.20
C ALA A 143 -3.54 -11.68 -0.39
N LEU A 144 -3.14 -10.69 0.42
CA LEU A 144 -2.27 -9.60 0.00
C LEU A 144 -0.90 -10.12 -0.44
N TRP A 145 -0.29 -11.00 0.34
CA TRP A 145 1.02 -11.56 0.03
C TRP A 145 0.98 -12.40 -1.26
N ASP A 146 -0.02 -13.25 -1.41
CA ASP A 146 -0.20 -14.09 -2.61
C ASP A 146 -0.42 -13.23 -3.87
N THR A 147 -1.22 -12.17 -3.76
CA THR A 147 -1.45 -11.23 -4.86
C THR A 147 -0.16 -10.51 -5.25
N ALA A 148 0.59 -9.98 -4.27
CA ALA A 148 1.86 -9.31 -4.50
C ALA A 148 2.87 -10.24 -5.19
N LYS A 149 3.02 -11.47 -4.70
CA LYS A 149 3.92 -12.46 -5.31
C LYS A 149 3.52 -12.85 -6.72
N THR A 150 2.22 -13.07 -6.96
CA THR A 150 1.71 -13.42 -8.29
C THR A 150 1.99 -12.31 -9.31
N LYS A 151 1.92 -11.04 -8.88
CA LYS A 151 2.15 -9.87 -9.73
C LYS A 151 3.62 -9.44 -9.80
N GLY A 152 4.48 -9.93 -8.93
CA GLY A 152 5.85 -9.46 -8.79
C GLY A 152 5.94 -8.03 -8.25
N THR A 153 5.00 -7.64 -7.38
CA THR A 153 4.93 -6.32 -6.73
C THR A 153 5.23 -6.43 -5.24
N SER A 154 5.40 -5.29 -4.56
CA SER A 154 5.47 -5.23 -3.11
C SER A 154 4.08 -5.36 -2.48
N VAL A 155 4.02 -5.81 -1.21
CA VAL A 155 2.80 -5.76 -0.39
C VAL A 155 2.32 -4.32 -0.14
N SER A 156 3.21 -3.31 -0.29
CA SER A 156 2.87 -1.89 -0.20
C SER A 156 2.34 -1.29 -1.50
N ASP A 157 2.35 -2.02 -2.62
CA ASP A 157 1.84 -1.50 -3.88
C ASP A 157 0.34 -1.20 -3.79
N VAL A 158 -0.04 0.06 -4.04
CA VAL A 158 -1.42 0.55 -3.90
C VAL A 158 -2.39 -0.28 -4.73
N LYS A 159 -2.07 -0.53 -6.00
CA LYS A 159 -2.94 -1.30 -6.89
C LYS A 159 -3.11 -2.73 -6.39
N THR A 160 -2.05 -3.34 -5.91
CA THR A 160 -2.07 -4.69 -5.33
C THR A 160 -2.98 -4.75 -4.11
N GLN A 161 -2.91 -3.78 -3.20
CA GLN A 161 -3.79 -3.72 -2.03
C GLN A 161 -5.25 -3.54 -2.40
N VAL A 162 -5.57 -2.63 -3.33
CA VAL A 162 -6.95 -2.41 -3.78
C VAL A 162 -7.54 -3.65 -4.47
N GLU A 163 -6.80 -4.28 -5.35
CA GLU A 163 -7.25 -5.50 -6.03
C GLU A 163 -7.43 -6.65 -5.04
N THR A 164 -6.54 -6.77 -4.05
CA THR A 164 -6.70 -7.74 -2.94
C THR A 164 -7.97 -7.47 -2.15
N LEU A 165 -8.26 -6.21 -1.78
CA LEU A 165 -9.51 -5.84 -1.12
C LEU A 165 -10.72 -6.27 -1.95
N ILE A 166 -10.72 -5.99 -3.25
CA ILE A 166 -11.83 -6.34 -4.15
C ILE A 166 -12.05 -7.86 -4.17
N GLU A 167 -11.00 -8.67 -4.24
CA GLU A 167 -11.13 -10.13 -4.21
C GLU A 167 -11.64 -10.63 -2.85
N ILE A 168 -11.22 -10.05 -1.74
CA ILE A 168 -11.77 -10.36 -0.41
C ILE A 168 -13.25 -10.02 -0.35
N LEU A 169 -13.67 -8.84 -0.85
CA LEU A 169 -15.08 -8.43 -0.88
C LEU A 169 -15.98 -9.35 -1.71
N LYS A 170 -15.45 -10.03 -2.73
CA LYS A 170 -16.16 -11.02 -3.54
C LYS A 170 -16.39 -12.36 -2.84
N THR A 171 -15.68 -12.63 -1.73
CA THR A 171 -15.86 -13.88 -0.99
C THR A 171 -17.27 -14.03 -0.41
N PRO A 172 -17.73 -15.24 -0.10
CA PRO A 172 -19.06 -15.45 0.48
C PRO A 172 -19.30 -14.63 1.75
N GLU A 173 -18.29 -14.43 2.58
CA GLU A 173 -18.35 -13.67 3.83
C GLU A 173 -18.76 -12.21 3.58
N PHE A 174 -18.16 -11.55 2.59
CA PHE A 174 -18.38 -10.14 2.30
C PHE A 174 -19.30 -9.88 1.11
N SER A 175 -19.86 -10.89 0.48
CA SER A 175 -20.69 -10.75 -0.74
C SER A 175 -21.89 -9.82 -0.58
N LYS A 176 -22.48 -9.74 0.62
CA LYS A 176 -23.58 -8.80 0.91
C LYS A 176 -23.07 -7.35 0.96
N LEU A 177 -21.91 -7.13 1.61
CA LEU A 177 -21.27 -5.82 1.66
C LEU A 177 -20.85 -5.39 0.26
N PHE A 178 -20.21 -6.28 -0.52
CA PHE A 178 -19.81 -5.97 -1.90
C PHE A 178 -20.98 -5.53 -2.77
N ARG A 179 -22.10 -6.26 -2.72
CA ARG A 179 -23.33 -5.86 -3.44
C ARG A 179 -23.86 -4.51 -2.97
N PHE A 180 -23.93 -4.27 -1.66
CA PHE A 180 -24.34 -2.99 -1.11
C PHE A 180 -23.47 -1.83 -1.62
N LEU A 181 -22.14 -1.99 -1.61
CA LEU A 181 -21.19 -0.99 -2.09
C LEU A 181 -21.33 -0.71 -3.60
N LYS A 182 -21.80 -1.67 -4.38
CA LYS A 182 -22.09 -1.49 -5.82
C LYS A 182 -23.38 -0.73 -6.10
N GLU A 183 -24.33 -0.76 -5.18
CA GLU A 183 -25.71 -0.26 -5.39
C GLU A 183 -26.00 1.01 -4.59
N THR A 184 -25.24 1.31 -3.54
CA THR A 184 -25.52 2.45 -2.66
C THR A 184 -25.30 3.79 -3.36
N ASN A 185 -26.10 4.79 -2.98
CA ASN A 185 -25.96 6.19 -3.36
C ASN A 185 -25.64 7.11 -2.17
N SER A 186 -25.41 6.55 -0.97
CA SER A 186 -25.01 7.29 0.24
C SER A 186 -23.59 6.97 0.61
N PRO A 187 -22.64 7.92 0.44
CA PRO A 187 -21.25 7.73 0.83
C PRO A 187 -21.08 7.54 2.35
N GLU A 188 -21.91 8.18 3.17
CA GLU A 188 -21.90 8.05 4.63
C GLU A 188 -22.28 6.63 5.08
N ASN A 189 -23.35 6.08 4.47
CA ASN A 189 -23.75 4.70 4.75
C ASN A 189 -22.72 3.70 4.24
N ALA A 190 -22.09 3.96 3.08
CA ALA A 190 -21.00 3.14 2.57
C ALA A 190 -19.83 3.10 3.55
N ALA A 191 -19.41 4.25 4.07
CA ALA A 191 -18.34 4.34 5.04
C ALA A 191 -18.65 3.59 6.34
N LYS A 192 -19.87 3.76 6.85
CA LYS A 192 -20.33 3.07 8.05
C LYS A 192 -20.38 1.54 7.87
N GLU A 193 -21.01 1.07 6.81
CA GLU A 193 -21.16 -0.37 6.57
C GLU A 193 -19.77 -1.03 6.32
N PHE A 194 -18.87 -0.36 5.59
CA PHE A 194 -17.53 -0.85 5.39
C PHE A 194 -16.76 -0.95 6.72
N MET A 195 -16.80 0.10 7.54
CA MET A 195 -16.21 0.11 8.89
C MET A 195 -16.72 -1.05 9.76
N LEU A 196 -18.04 -1.21 9.84
CA LEU A 196 -18.64 -2.17 10.78
C LEU A 196 -18.54 -3.63 10.32
N VAL A 197 -18.55 -3.88 9.01
CA VAL A 197 -18.57 -5.23 8.45
C VAL A 197 -17.19 -5.71 8.05
N PHE A 198 -16.36 -4.84 7.47
CA PHE A 198 -15.03 -5.20 6.97
C PHE A 198 -13.93 -4.90 8.00
N GLU A 199 -13.75 -3.63 8.38
CA GLU A 199 -12.67 -3.18 9.27
C GLU A 199 -12.82 -3.74 10.68
N ARG A 200 -14.04 -3.66 11.24
CA ARG A 200 -14.37 -4.10 12.61
C ARG A 200 -13.41 -3.53 13.67
N PRO A 201 -13.11 -2.22 13.65
CA PRO A 201 -12.17 -1.64 14.59
C PRO A 201 -12.67 -1.79 16.03
N ALA A 202 -11.75 -1.78 16.99
CA ALA A 202 -12.12 -1.84 18.41
C ALA A 202 -12.97 -0.64 18.85
N ASN A 203 -12.77 0.54 18.24
CA ASN A 203 -13.56 1.75 18.47
C ASN A 203 -14.65 1.88 17.38
N GLN A 204 -15.88 1.52 17.72
CA GLN A 204 -17.07 1.68 16.88
C GLN A 204 -18.01 2.75 17.42
N SER A 205 -17.50 3.77 18.09
CA SER A 205 -18.29 4.87 18.63
C SER A 205 -18.96 5.70 17.52
N GLU A 206 -20.05 6.40 17.88
CA GLU A 206 -20.71 7.33 16.97
C GLU A 206 -19.74 8.40 16.43
N SER A 207 -18.75 8.82 17.22
CA SER A 207 -17.70 9.73 16.77
C SER A 207 -16.84 9.13 15.67
N ALA A 208 -16.41 7.87 15.82
CA ALA A 208 -15.59 7.19 14.80
C ALA A 208 -16.36 6.98 13.49
N ILE A 209 -17.65 6.65 13.59
CA ILE A 209 -18.58 6.53 12.44
C ILE A 209 -18.75 7.90 11.77
N SER A 210 -19.02 8.96 12.56
CA SER A 210 -19.22 10.31 12.04
C SER A 210 -17.98 10.86 11.33
N THR A 211 -16.78 10.61 11.85
CA THR A 211 -15.53 11.01 11.19
C THR A 211 -15.42 10.43 9.78
N ARG A 212 -15.67 9.12 9.63
CA ARG A 212 -15.66 8.47 8.32
C ARG A 212 -16.77 8.96 7.39
N ALA A 213 -17.94 9.26 7.92
CA ALA A 213 -19.03 9.83 7.15
C ALA A 213 -18.68 11.21 6.58
N VAL A 214 -17.98 12.04 7.35
CA VAL A 214 -17.48 13.35 6.88
C VAL A 214 -16.48 13.15 5.74
N PHE A 215 -15.46 12.31 5.92
CA PHE A 215 -14.48 12.00 4.87
C PHE A 215 -15.18 11.48 3.60
N ALA A 216 -16.14 10.57 3.74
CA ALA A 216 -16.84 10.02 2.58
C ALA A 216 -17.62 11.09 1.79
N THR A 217 -18.24 12.03 2.50
CA THR A 217 -18.95 13.17 1.87
C THR A 217 -17.99 14.13 1.16
N GLU A 218 -16.80 14.33 1.72
CA GLU A 218 -15.76 15.15 1.09
C GLU A 218 -15.24 14.48 -0.19
N PHE A 219 -14.89 13.20 -0.16
CA PHE A 219 -14.49 12.46 -1.36
C PHE A 219 -15.57 12.43 -2.41
N TYR A 220 -16.85 12.27 -1.99
CA TYR A 220 -17.99 12.29 -2.91
C TYR A 220 -18.09 13.60 -3.70
N LYS A 221 -17.71 14.74 -3.10
CA LYS A 221 -17.67 16.04 -3.77
C LYS A 221 -16.43 16.20 -4.68
N ILE A 222 -15.28 15.67 -4.25
CA ILE A 222 -14.03 15.80 -4.98
C ILE A 222 -14.02 14.98 -6.27
N PHE A 223 -14.59 13.79 -6.24
CA PHE A 223 -14.59 12.85 -7.38
C PHE A 223 -15.84 12.90 -8.26
N ASN A 224 -16.77 13.84 -7.98
CA ASN A 224 -18.03 13.97 -8.73
C ASN A 224 -17.85 14.67 -10.09
#